data_87efb04eeb05fb2dc051da9880419c0b
#
_entry.id   87efb04eeb05fb2dc051da9880419c0b
#
_cell.length_a   1.000
_cell.length_b   1.000
_cell.length_c   1.000
_cell.angle_alpha   90.00
_cell.angle_beta   90.00
_cell.angle_gamma   90.00
#
_symmetry.space_group_name_H-M   'P 1'
#
loop_
_entity.id
_entity.type
_entity.pdbx_description
1 polymer ?
#
loop_
_entity_poly.entity_id
_entity_poly.type
_entity_poly.pdbx_seq_one_letter_code
_entity_poly.pdbx_strand_id
1 'polypeptide(L)'
;MAVSSRTTVGRMRTSLLLLALASALTACSGGGGGGGGGGVDAVEKSTTDHAEVAVPVAVRALEADEVKASGQWQSCMALSWRYEVFASMTAPEGDTATQLEAVKSALVDDGWTDDTQVDDHVTLTREDATVDVAPSPARGPGAWTVKVQSSCADYDGDAKDRVENDEARTIELDR
;
A
#
# COMPACT_ATOMS: atom_id res chain seq x y z
N MET A 1 60.80 -8.20 -22.29
CA MET A 1 60.77 -9.52 -21.61
C MET A 1 59.41 -10.11 -21.87
N ALA A 2 59.42 -11.18 -22.64
CA ALA A 2 58.24 -11.95 -23.06
C ALA A 2 58.07 -13.13 -22.11
N VAL A 3 56.82 -13.47 -21.76
CA VAL A 3 56.39 -14.84 -21.37
C VAL A 3 54.87 -14.82 -21.42
N SER A 4 54.26 -15.36 -22.36
CA SER A 4 53.97 -16.76 -22.73
C SER A 4 52.60 -17.23 -22.19
N SER A 5 51.78 -17.51 -23.18
CA SER A 5 50.44 -18.11 -23.14
C SER A 5 50.39 -19.46 -22.43
N ARG A 6 49.30 -19.80 -21.78
CA ARG A 6 48.80 -21.19 -21.72
C ARG A 6 47.27 -21.23 -21.80
N THR A 7 46.83 -21.69 -22.93
CA THR A 7 45.51 -22.18 -23.26
C THR A 7 45.30 -23.54 -22.58
N THR A 8 44.21 -23.69 -21.84
CA THR A 8 43.77 -25.02 -21.38
C THR A 8 42.36 -25.26 -21.91
N VAL A 9 42.28 -26.10 -22.90
CA VAL A 9 41.06 -26.70 -23.44
C VAL A 9 40.66 -27.86 -22.53
N GLY A 10 39.50 -27.78 -21.92
CA GLY A 10 38.93 -28.84 -21.06
C GLY A 10 37.52 -29.22 -21.50
N ARG A 11 37.47 -30.40 -22.05
CA ARG A 11 36.43 -31.20 -22.69
C ARG A 11 35.04 -31.14 -22.07
N MET A 12 34.11 -31.02 -23.02
CA MET A 12 32.69 -31.49 -23.01
C MET A 12 32.45 -32.76 -22.16
N ARG A 13 31.45 -32.68 -21.31
CA ARG A 13 30.63 -33.86 -20.96
C ARG A 13 29.16 -33.46 -21.03
N THR A 14 28.56 -33.90 -22.11
CA THR A 14 27.11 -33.92 -22.37
C THR A 14 26.48 -34.90 -21.38
N SER A 15 25.58 -34.43 -20.53
CA SER A 15 24.63 -35.27 -19.80
C SER A 15 23.25 -34.75 -20.08
N LEU A 16 22.56 -35.41 -20.99
CA LEU A 16 21.11 -35.32 -21.17
C LEU A 16 20.44 -35.87 -19.92
N LEU A 17 19.73 -35.04 -19.19
CA LEU A 17 18.72 -35.46 -18.24
C LEU A 17 17.40 -34.86 -18.70
N LEU A 18 16.60 -35.73 -19.33
CA LEU A 18 15.18 -35.52 -19.60
C LEU A 18 14.44 -35.50 -18.26
N LEU A 19 14.02 -34.35 -17.77
CA LEU A 19 13.03 -34.25 -16.70
C LEU A 19 11.69 -33.83 -17.32
N ALA A 20 10.75 -34.78 -17.31
CA ALA A 20 9.36 -34.57 -17.67
C ALA A 20 8.71 -33.60 -16.67
N LEU A 21 8.43 -32.35 -17.08
CA LEU A 21 7.56 -31.43 -16.32
C LEU A 21 6.09 -31.84 -16.54
N ALA A 22 5.52 -32.50 -15.55
CA ALA A 22 4.07 -32.63 -15.42
C ALA A 22 3.49 -31.27 -15.05
N SER A 23 3.00 -30.51 -16.03
CA SER A 23 2.24 -29.27 -15.82
C SER A 23 0.86 -29.61 -15.27
N ALA A 24 0.68 -29.53 -13.96
CA ALA A 24 -0.63 -29.50 -13.34
C ALA A 24 -1.28 -28.15 -13.61
N LEU A 25 -2.07 -28.08 -14.69
CA LEU A 25 -3.01 -26.99 -14.95
C LEU A 25 -4.15 -27.10 -13.95
N THR A 26 -4.02 -26.46 -12.78
CA THR A 26 -5.17 -26.13 -11.94
C THR A 26 -5.92 -25.00 -12.63
N ALA A 27 -6.91 -25.37 -13.45
CA ALA A 27 -7.90 -24.46 -13.95
C ALA A 27 -8.79 -24.00 -12.76
N CYS A 28 -8.49 -22.83 -12.19
CA CYS A 28 -9.46 -22.08 -11.42
C CYS A 28 -10.53 -21.56 -12.36
N SER A 29 -11.55 -22.40 -12.61
CA SER A 29 -12.80 -22.03 -13.23
C SER A 29 -13.63 -21.28 -12.20
N GLY A 30 -13.36 -19.99 -12.02
CA GLY A 30 -14.18 -19.05 -11.26
C GLY A 30 -14.92 -18.18 -12.26
N GLY A 31 -16.25 -18.27 -12.24
CA GLY A 31 -17.19 -17.62 -13.16
C GLY A 31 -17.06 -16.11 -13.24
N GLY A 32 -17.46 -15.58 -14.39
CA GLY A 32 -17.27 -14.24 -14.87
C GLY A 32 -17.97 -13.14 -14.06
N GLY A 33 -17.39 -11.97 -14.21
CA GLY A 33 -17.85 -10.67 -13.75
C GLY A 33 -16.67 -9.74 -13.92
N GLY A 34 -16.71 -8.87 -14.94
CA GLY A 34 -15.64 -7.94 -15.23
C GLY A 34 -15.45 -6.94 -14.09
N GLY A 35 -14.22 -6.55 -13.88
CA GLY A 35 -13.80 -5.58 -12.89
C GLY A 35 -12.67 -6.19 -12.04
N GLY A 36 -11.43 -5.74 -12.24
CA GLY A 36 -10.28 -6.20 -11.47
C GLY A 36 -10.31 -5.66 -10.04
N GLY A 37 -11.20 -6.18 -9.22
CA GLY A 37 -11.24 -5.89 -7.81
C GLY A 37 -11.53 -7.19 -7.08
N GLY A 38 -10.72 -7.49 -6.09
CA GLY A 38 -11.04 -8.51 -5.10
C GLY A 38 -12.44 -8.22 -4.51
N GLY A 39 -13.11 -9.23 -3.97
CA GLY A 39 -14.39 -9.02 -3.30
C GLY A 39 -14.26 -7.96 -2.20
N VAL A 40 -15.36 -7.32 -1.80
CA VAL A 40 -15.41 -6.23 -0.81
C VAL A 40 -14.53 -6.53 0.41
N ASP A 41 -14.67 -7.74 0.98
CA ASP A 41 -13.90 -8.16 2.16
C ASP A 41 -12.39 -8.22 1.88
N ALA A 42 -11.97 -8.62 0.68
CA ALA A 42 -10.57 -8.71 0.33
C ALA A 42 -9.94 -7.33 0.20
N VAL A 43 -10.67 -6.36 -0.38
CA VAL A 43 -10.22 -4.97 -0.50
C VAL A 43 -10.14 -4.31 0.88
N GLU A 44 -11.16 -4.48 1.73
CA GLU A 44 -11.12 -3.99 3.11
C GLU A 44 -9.92 -4.53 3.85
N LYS A 45 -9.72 -5.85 3.79
CA LYS A 45 -8.59 -6.50 4.46
C LYS A 45 -7.24 -6.01 3.94
N SER A 46 -7.03 -6.01 2.62
CA SER A 46 -5.77 -5.57 2.01
C SER A 46 -5.44 -4.13 2.40
N THR A 47 -6.41 -3.22 2.30
CA THR A 47 -6.19 -1.81 2.65
C THR A 47 -5.92 -1.63 4.15
N THR A 48 -6.59 -2.41 5.00
CA THR A 48 -6.33 -2.41 6.45
C THR A 48 -4.94 -2.95 6.77
N ASP A 49 -4.53 -4.06 6.15
CA ASP A 49 -3.20 -4.64 6.30
C ASP A 49 -2.11 -3.60 5.92
N HIS A 50 -2.31 -2.84 4.83
CA HIS A 50 -1.40 -1.74 4.45
C HIS A 50 -1.40 -0.60 5.47
N ALA A 51 -2.55 -0.26 6.05
CA ALA A 51 -2.64 0.78 7.07
C ALA A 51 -1.97 0.38 8.39
N GLU A 52 -2.07 -0.90 8.79
CA GLU A 52 -1.39 -1.46 9.97
C GLU A 52 0.14 -1.36 9.86
N VAL A 53 0.67 -1.26 8.64
CA VAL A 53 2.09 -1.02 8.40
C VAL A 53 2.40 0.47 8.27
N ALA A 54 1.72 1.18 7.38
CA ALA A 54 2.05 2.56 7.04
C ALA A 54 1.82 3.55 8.19
N VAL A 55 0.71 3.40 8.94
CA VAL A 55 0.38 4.34 10.02
C VAL A 55 1.41 4.29 11.15
N PRO A 56 1.81 3.13 11.70
CA PRO A 56 2.88 3.06 12.69
C PRO A 56 4.24 3.59 12.19
N VAL A 57 4.56 3.44 10.91
CA VAL A 57 5.77 4.04 10.30
C VAL A 57 5.69 5.55 10.35
N ALA A 58 4.58 6.15 9.91
CA ALA A 58 4.37 7.58 9.97
C ALA A 58 4.36 8.13 11.41
N VAL A 59 3.71 7.43 12.34
CA VAL A 59 3.69 7.78 13.78
C VAL A 59 5.10 7.88 14.34
N ARG A 60 5.96 6.88 14.07
CA ARG A 60 7.34 6.89 14.54
C ARG A 60 8.18 8.00 13.90
N ALA A 61 8.01 8.24 12.58
CA ALA A 61 8.73 9.27 11.86
C ALA A 61 8.38 10.68 12.32
N LEU A 62 7.12 10.90 12.73
CA LEU A 62 6.61 12.16 13.26
C LEU A 62 6.76 12.29 14.78
N GLU A 63 7.21 11.25 15.49
CA GLU A 63 7.18 11.18 16.96
C GLU A 63 5.76 11.49 17.50
N ALA A 64 4.73 11.05 16.77
CA ALA A 64 3.33 11.40 17.04
C ALA A 64 2.70 10.50 18.11
N ASP A 65 1.65 11.04 18.74
CA ASP A 65 0.81 10.34 19.71
C ASP A 65 -0.69 10.54 19.40
N GLU A 66 -1.56 10.16 20.35
CA GLU A 66 -3.03 10.29 20.24
C GLU A 66 -3.62 9.73 18.93
N VAL A 67 -3.08 8.61 18.46
CA VAL A 67 -3.49 7.98 17.18
C VAL A 67 -4.92 7.46 17.29
N LYS A 68 -5.78 7.85 16.34
CA LYS A 68 -7.13 7.33 16.15
C LYS A 68 -7.31 6.97 14.69
N ALA A 69 -7.80 5.76 14.42
CA ALA A 69 -8.04 5.31 13.04
C ALA A 69 -9.46 4.80 12.85
N SER A 70 -9.97 5.01 11.65
CA SER A 70 -11.26 4.48 11.21
C SER A 70 -11.19 4.06 9.75
N GLY A 71 -11.94 3.00 9.40
CA GLY A 71 -12.06 2.52 8.04
C GLY A 71 -13.48 2.70 7.52
N GLN A 72 -13.63 3.07 6.25
CA GLN A 72 -14.93 3.22 5.60
C GLN A 72 -14.81 3.18 4.07
N TRP A 73 -15.91 2.86 3.41
CA TRP A 73 -16.01 2.99 1.97
C TRP A 73 -16.31 4.44 1.58
N GLN A 74 -15.66 4.90 0.51
CA GLN A 74 -15.79 6.23 -0.03
C GLN A 74 -16.14 6.16 -1.52
N SER A 75 -17.11 6.95 -1.97
CA SER A 75 -17.35 7.16 -3.39
C SER A 75 -16.15 7.88 -4.03
N CYS A 76 -15.66 7.35 -5.13
CA CYS A 76 -14.61 7.99 -5.94
C CYS A 76 -15.19 8.97 -6.95
N MET A 77 -15.86 8.42 -7.94
CA MET A 77 -16.61 9.13 -8.97
C MET A 77 -17.87 8.31 -9.28
N ALA A 78 -18.70 8.76 -10.19
CA ALA A 78 -19.95 8.07 -10.48
C ALA A 78 -19.78 6.55 -10.60
N LEU A 79 -20.41 5.81 -9.69
CA LEU A 79 -20.51 4.35 -9.65
C LEU A 79 -19.24 3.59 -9.23
N SER A 80 -18.20 4.25 -8.73
CA SER A 80 -17.02 3.55 -8.20
C SER A 80 -16.73 3.91 -6.73
N TRP A 81 -16.15 2.98 -6.00
CA TRP A 81 -15.87 3.10 -4.57
C TRP A 81 -14.45 2.63 -4.28
N ARG A 82 -13.89 3.15 -3.21
CA ARG A 82 -12.63 2.70 -2.61
C ARG A 82 -12.80 2.53 -1.11
N TYR A 83 -12.04 1.64 -0.53
CA TYR A 83 -11.93 1.58 0.92
C TYR A 83 -10.84 2.52 1.39
N GLU A 84 -11.09 3.26 2.44
CA GLU A 84 -10.16 4.21 3.05
C GLU A 84 -9.99 3.91 4.54
N VAL A 85 -8.76 3.78 4.98
CA VAL A 85 -8.39 3.85 6.39
C VAL A 85 -7.83 5.26 6.63
N PHE A 86 -8.53 6.01 7.46
CA PHE A 86 -8.16 7.35 7.88
C PHE A 86 -7.62 7.32 9.30
N ALA A 87 -6.39 7.80 9.51
CA ALA A 87 -5.80 7.99 10.82
C ALA A 87 -5.54 9.47 11.09
N SER A 88 -5.78 9.89 12.33
CA SER A 88 -5.40 11.21 12.83
C SER A 88 -4.48 11.05 14.03
N MET A 89 -3.52 11.97 14.18
CA MET A 89 -2.52 11.94 15.23
C MET A 89 -2.04 13.36 15.55
N THR A 90 -1.34 13.50 16.67
CA THR A 90 -0.71 14.74 17.08
C THR A 90 0.81 14.53 17.11
N ALA A 91 1.55 15.34 16.35
CA ALA A 91 3.01 15.36 16.35
C ALA A 91 3.54 16.59 17.09
N PRO A 92 4.75 16.54 17.64
CA PRO A 92 5.42 17.73 18.18
C PRO A 92 5.51 18.84 17.14
N GLU A 93 5.48 20.09 17.60
CA GLU A 93 5.69 21.25 16.72
C GLU A 93 7.10 21.16 16.09
N GLY A 94 7.16 21.43 14.78
CA GLY A 94 8.40 21.34 14.02
C GLY A 94 8.27 21.96 12.63
N ASP A 95 9.36 21.92 11.88
CA ASP A 95 9.36 22.32 10.48
C ASP A 95 8.62 21.27 9.64
N THR A 96 7.51 21.66 9.05
CA THR A 96 6.62 20.77 8.29
C THR A 96 7.33 20.08 7.13
N ALA A 97 8.21 20.79 6.41
CA ALA A 97 8.92 20.20 5.27
C ALA A 97 9.91 19.11 5.75
N THR A 98 10.59 19.35 6.87
CA THR A 98 11.45 18.36 7.50
C THR A 98 10.66 17.13 7.97
N GLN A 99 9.49 17.35 8.56
CA GLN A 99 8.62 16.26 9.02
C GLN A 99 8.06 15.43 7.85
N LEU A 100 7.64 16.09 6.74
CA LEU A 100 7.20 15.41 5.53
C LEU A 100 8.31 14.55 4.92
N GLU A 101 9.54 15.09 4.83
CA GLU A 101 10.68 14.34 4.31
C GLU A 101 11.04 13.14 5.20
N ALA A 102 10.93 13.28 6.52
CA ALA A 102 11.17 12.17 7.45
C ALA A 102 10.15 11.05 7.25
N VAL A 103 8.87 11.38 7.11
CA VAL A 103 7.80 10.40 6.84
C VAL A 103 8.00 9.73 5.49
N LYS A 104 8.27 10.51 4.44
CA LYS A 104 8.52 10.00 3.10
C LYS A 104 9.68 9.00 3.11
N SER A 105 10.80 9.39 3.69
CA SER A 105 11.98 8.53 3.78
C SER A 105 11.68 7.23 4.53
N ALA A 106 10.98 7.31 5.66
CA ALA A 106 10.64 6.14 6.46
C ALA A 106 9.70 5.16 5.73
N LEU A 107 8.72 5.68 4.98
CA LEU A 107 7.82 4.85 4.17
C LEU A 107 8.53 4.23 2.96
N VAL A 108 9.45 4.97 2.31
CA VAL A 108 10.28 4.41 1.21
C VAL A 108 11.18 3.29 1.74
N ASP A 109 11.80 3.47 2.90
CA ASP A 109 12.61 2.44 3.53
C ASP A 109 11.79 1.18 3.91
N ASP A 110 10.49 1.36 4.17
CA ASP A 110 9.53 0.26 4.41
C ASP A 110 9.00 -0.37 3.11
N GLY A 111 9.42 0.09 1.94
CA GLY A 111 9.11 -0.50 0.64
C GLY A 111 7.94 0.15 -0.10
N TRP A 112 7.52 1.36 0.28
CA TRP A 112 6.61 2.17 -0.51
C TRP A 112 7.36 2.90 -1.62
N THR A 113 6.69 3.18 -2.72
CA THR A 113 7.23 3.95 -3.86
C THR A 113 6.75 5.40 -3.78
N ASP A 114 7.67 6.36 -3.79
CA ASP A 114 7.32 7.80 -3.79
C ASP A 114 6.60 8.19 -5.08
N ASP A 115 5.42 8.79 -4.95
CA ASP A 115 4.60 9.37 -6.01
C ASP A 115 4.16 10.81 -5.67
N THR A 116 4.94 11.47 -4.82
CA THR A 116 4.66 12.83 -4.34
C THR A 116 4.77 13.85 -5.48
N GLN A 117 3.69 14.61 -5.71
CA GLN A 117 3.60 15.60 -6.79
C GLN A 117 3.61 17.05 -6.28
N VAL A 118 3.43 17.26 -4.98
CA VAL A 118 3.29 18.57 -4.34
C VAL A 118 4.06 18.61 -3.01
N ASP A 119 4.34 19.81 -2.50
CA ASP A 119 5.22 20.02 -1.36
C ASP A 119 4.48 20.03 0.00
N ASP A 120 3.15 20.06 0.02
CA ASP A 120 2.34 20.20 1.23
C ASP A 120 1.85 18.87 1.83
N HIS A 121 2.05 17.76 1.13
CA HIS A 121 1.81 16.41 1.60
C HIS A 121 2.70 15.41 0.86
N VAL A 122 2.82 14.21 1.37
CA VAL A 122 3.52 13.11 0.69
C VAL A 122 2.52 12.04 0.28
N THR A 123 2.67 11.55 -0.96
CA THR A 123 1.89 10.46 -1.54
C THR A 123 2.81 9.33 -1.93
N LEU A 124 2.55 8.12 -1.45
CA LEU A 124 3.31 6.95 -1.83
C LEU A 124 2.37 5.81 -2.22
N THR A 125 2.87 4.89 -3.03
CA THR A 125 2.10 3.76 -3.53
C THR A 125 2.79 2.44 -3.20
N ARG A 126 1.98 1.40 -2.96
CA ARG A 126 2.46 0.03 -2.77
C ARG A 126 1.37 -0.93 -3.24
N GLU A 127 1.68 -1.78 -4.24
CA GLU A 127 0.71 -2.66 -4.87
C GLU A 127 -0.51 -1.88 -5.38
N ASP A 128 -1.70 -2.12 -4.81
CA ASP A 128 -2.96 -1.45 -5.15
C ASP A 128 -3.36 -0.36 -4.14
N ALA A 129 -2.50 -0.10 -3.15
CA ALA A 129 -2.75 0.90 -2.11
C ALA A 129 -1.98 2.21 -2.36
N THR A 130 -2.61 3.31 -1.95
CA THR A 130 -1.99 4.64 -1.88
C THR A 130 -2.02 5.11 -0.43
N VAL A 131 -0.91 5.67 0.05
CA VAL A 131 -0.84 6.38 1.33
C VAL A 131 -0.60 7.85 1.11
N ASP A 132 -1.43 8.70 1.73
CA ASP A 132 -1.25 10.14 1.78
C ASP A 132 -1.01 10.57 3.22
N VAL A 133 0.04 11.35 3.46
CA VAL A 133 0.36 11.92 4.77
C VAL A 133 0.45 13.44 4.66
N ALA A 134 -0.32 14.14 5.49
CA ALA A 134 -0.40 15.59 5.45
C ALA A 134 -0.57 16.21 6.83
N PRO A 135 -0.04 17.43 7.06
CA PRO A 135 -0.42 18.23 8.20
C PRO A 135 -1.90 18.62 8.11
N SER A 136 -2.57 18.73 9.24
CA SER A 136 -4.01 19.05 9.32
C SER A 136 -4.29 20.23 10.25
N PRO A 137 -3.81 21.43 9.93
CA PRO A 137 -3.87 22.60 10.83
C PRO A 137 -5.30 22.98 11.22
N ALA A 138 -6.30 22.63 10.41
CA ALA A 138 -7.71 22.86 10.75
C ALA A 138 -8.20 22.02 11.94
N ARG A 139 -7.47 20.96 12.32
CA ARG A 139 -7.78 20.09 13.47
C ARG A 139 -7.07 20.53 14.75
N GLY A 140 -6.13 21.45 14.63
CA GLY A 140 -5.36 22.01 15.76
C GLY A 140 -3.85 22.01 15.52
N PRO A 141 -3.08 22.63 16.44
CA PRO A 141 -1.63 22.61 16.36
C PRO A 141 -1.09 21.17 16.42
N GLY A 142 -0.08 20.87 15.61
CA GLY A 142 0.56 19.55 15.57
C GLY A 142 -0.31 18.43 14.98
N ALA A 143 -1.53 18.74 14.48
CA ALA A 143 -2.40 17.70 13.92
C ALA A 143 -1.91 17.23 12.55
N TRP A 144 -1.87 15.90 12.39
CA TRP A 144 -1.53 15.21 11.14
C TRP A 144 -2.60 14.19 10.78
N THR A 145 -2.65 13.87 9.49
CA THR A 145 -3.51 12.82 8.96
C THR A 145 -2.72 11.87 8.08
N VAL A 146 -3.06 10.59 8.18
CA VAL A 146 -2.62 9.54 7.27
C VAL A 146 -3.86 8.89 6.68
N LYS A 147 -3.91 8.79 5.35
CA LYS A 147 -4.95 8.08 4.63
C LYS A 147 -4.31 6.94 3.87
N VAL A 148 -4.83 5.74 4.04
CA VAL A 148 -4.46 4.59 3.22
C VAL A 148 -5.68 4.17 2.43
N GLN A 149 -5.57 4.10 1.11
CA GLN A 149 -6.70 3.96 0.20
C GLN A 149 -6.45 2.83 -0.78
N SER A 150 -7.49 2.05 -1.07
CA SER A 150 -7.48 1.15 -2.22
C SER A 150 -7.67 1.91 -3.53
N SER A 151 -7.40 1.25 -4.64
CA SER A 151 -7.85 1.72 -5.96
C SER A 151 -9.38 1.79 -6.02
N CYS A 152 -9.91 2.70 -6.85
CA CYS A 152 -11.33 2.77 -7.12
C CYS A 152 -11.76 1.57 -7.96
N ALA A 153 -12.89 0.95 -7.60
CA ALA A 153 -13.48 -0.17 -8.33
C ALA A 153 -15.00 -0.02 -8.42
N ASP A 154 -15.57 -0.58 -9.48
CA ASP A 154 -17.01 -0.66 -9.67
C ASP A 154 -17.55 -1.90 -8.96
N TYR A 155 -18.67 -1.74 -8.28
CA TYR A 155 -19.40 -2.82 -7.62
C TYR A 155 -20.84 -2.88 -8.11
N ASP A 156 -21.43 -4.06 -8.12
CA ASP A 156 -22.82 -4.30 -8.51
C ASP A 156 -23.53 -5.20 -7.49
N GLY A 157 -24.86 -5.29 -7.61
CA GLY A 157 -25.70 -6.13 -6.74
C GLY A 157 -25.44 -5.90 -5.26
N ASP A 158 -25.39 -6.97 -4.47
CA ASP A 158 -25.22 -6.92 -3.01
C ASP A 158 -23.89 -6.26 -2.58
N ALA A 159 -22.84 -6.36 -3.41
CA ALA A 159 -21.56 -5.72 -3.13
C ALA A 159 -21.67 -4.19 -3.18
N LYS A 160 -22.43 -3.68 -4.16
CA LYS A 160 -22.74 -2.24 -4.26
C LYS A 160 -23.55 -1.76 -3.07
N ASP A 161 -24.63 -2.47 -2.73
CA ASP A 161 -25.48 -2.11 -1.59
C ASP A 161 -24.65 -2.07 -0.28
N ARG A 162 -23.69 -2.99 -0.12
CA ARG A 162 -22.79 -3.01 1.03
C ARG A 162 -21.88 -1.79 1.08
N VAL A 163 -21.17 -1.44 -0.01
CA VAL A 163 -20.23 -0.31 -0.01
C VAL A 163 -20.94 1.04 0.07
N GLU A 164 -22.16 1.15 -0.42
CA GLU A 164 -22.98 2.37 -0.34
C GLU A 164 -23.54 2.64 1.06
N ASN A 165 -23.80 1.60 1.83
CA ASN A 165 -24.39 1.68 3.16
C ASN A 165 -23.40 1.40 4.28
N ASP A 166 -22.09 1.38 3.99
CA ASP A 166 -21.06 1.13 4.98
C ASP A 166 -20.94 2.31 5.96
N GLU A 167 -20.81 1.98 7.23
CA GLU A 167 -20.55 2.94 8.29
C GLU A 167 -19.08 2.90 8.71
N ALA A 168 -18.54 4.06 9.08
CA ALA A 168 -17.17 4.14 9.57
C ALA A 168 -16.97 3.25 10.80
N ARG A 169 -15.90 2.43 10.77
CA ARG A 169 -15.53 1.50 11.85
C ARG A 169 -14.19 1.90 12.45
N THR A 170 -14.07 1.85 13.76
CA THR A 170 -12.77 2.01 14.43
C THR A 170 -11.82 0.90 13.97
N ILE A 171 -10.60 1.28 13.62
CA ILE A 171 -9.50 0.36 13.30
C ILE A 171 -8.51 0.40 14.45
N GLU A 172 -8.27 -0.75 15.06
CA GLU A 172 -7.23 -0.91 16.08
C GLU A 172 -5.89 -1.12 15.35
N LEU A 173 -4.99 -0.18 15.51
CA LEU A 173 -3.63 -0.27 14.94
C LEU A 173 -2.68 -0.73 16.04
N ASP A 174 -1.95 -1.81 15.81
CA ASP A 174 -0.91 -2.28 16.71
C ASP A 174 0.22 -1.23 16.76
N ARG A 175 0.63 -0.87 18.00
CA ARG A 175 1.64 0.18 18.28
C ARG A 175 3.03 -0.42 18.39
#